data_b610538f139378df1f3dce93f112bf2c
#
_entry.id   b610538f139378df1f3dce93f112bf2c
#
_cell.length_a   1.000
_cell.length_b   1.000
_cell.length_c   1.000
_cell.angle_alpha   90.00
_cell.angle_beta   90.00
_cell.angle_gamma   90.00
#
_symmetry.space_group_name_H-M   'P 1'
#
loop_
_entity.id
_entity.type
_entity.pdbx_description
1 polymer ?
#
loop_
_entity_poly.entity_id
_entity_poly.type
_entity_poly.pdbx_seq_one_letter_code
_entity_poly.pdbx_strand_id
1 'polypeptide(L)'
;AYGYTKQLAETIARGIEESGDIDVRCYDMVEADRGKVLEELGFADGILFGSPTIVGEALKPIWDLTTSIFAGTHGGKLAGAFGSYGWSGEAVPHLIERLKQLRMRVIDQGFRVKFKPGEENLMDAYEYGYNFGCVLQNKENVKQAKGSRTLVKCLVCGEIFDSSLEICPVCGVGKENFVPVDVEENNYHNDTRNFYVILGGGAAGYSAAAAIRERDKTGSVVMISNEPYLPYNRPMLTKSLMADLTEEQIAMQSKEWYEEQNIHLILGKEVTGLDTEQKEVLLEDGTKLAYTKLIYALGSECFIPPIPGHEQEGVVAVRRLADTRKIENMLPKVKHVVVIGGGVLGLEAAWEMKKAGCSVTVLELAPQLMGRQLDEAAGEMLKLISESRGISIHTGVQIAELEGNGNVTGVKLGDG
;
A
#
# COMPACT_ATOMS: atom_id res chain seq x y z
N ALA A 1 -3.97 13.99 -0.49
CA ALA A 1 -3.05 12.88 -0.32
C ALA A 1 -1.76 13.38 0.33
N TYR A 2 -0.85 12.50 0.71
CA TYR A 2 0.30 12.75 1.60
C TYR A 2 1.45 13.60 1.00
N GLY A 3 1.24 14.35 -0.09
CA GLY A 3 2.29 15.17 -0.72
C GLY A 3 3.27 14.41 -1.63
N TYR A 4 3.22 13.09 -1.69
CA TYR A 4 4.20 12.28 -2.43
C TYR A 4 4.20 12.55 -3.93
N THR A 5 3.03 12.68 -4.56
CA THR A 5 2.95 13.04 -5.98
C THR A 5 3.49 14.44 -6.26
N LYS A 6 3.31 15.39 -5.32
CA LYS A 6 3.91 16.72 -5.40
C LYS A 6 5.43 16.66 -5.36
N GLN A 7 5.99 15.89 -4.43
CA GLN A 7 7.44 15.69 -4.33
C GLN A 7 8.02 15.08 -5.62
N LEU A 8 7.31 14.13 -6.24
CA LEU A 8 7.69 13.58 -7.54
C LEU A 8 7.63 14.65 -8.62
N ALA A 9 6.57 15.47 -8.68
CA ALA A 9 6.41 16.54 -9.65
C ALA A 9 7.58 17.54 -9.58
N GLU A 10 7.93 17.99 -8.39
CA GLU A 10 9.04 18.93 -8.16
C GLU A 10 10.39 18.33 -8.58
N THR A 11 10.59 17.04 -8.32
CA THR A 11 11.83 16.34 -8.69
C THR A 11 11.93 16.12 -10.20
N ILE A 12 10.84 15.73 -10.85
CA ILE A 12 10.75 15.58 -12.31
C ILE A 12 10.97 16.93 -13.00
N ALA A 13 10.33 18.00 -12.50
CA ALA A 13 10.51 19.36 -13.02
C ALA A 13 11.97 19.79 -13.02
N ARG A 14 12.67 19.60 -11.91
CA ARG A 14 14.10 19.88 -11.81
C ARG A 14 14.92 19.09 -12.82
N GLY A 15 14.61 17.80 -13.03
CA GLY A 15 15.26 16.99 -14.06
C GLY A 15 15.06 17.55 -15.47
N ILE A 16 13.86 18.04 -15.79
CA ILE A 16 13.55 18.67 -17.08
C ILE A 16 14.35 19.97 -17.26
N GLU A 17 14.32 20.85 -16.25
CA GLU A 17 15.06 22.14 -16.26
C GLU A 17 16.56 21.93 -16.46
N GLU A 18 17.15 20.95 -15.78
CA GLU A 18 18.58 20.65 -15.89
C GLU A 18 18.96 19.94 -17.21
N SER A 19 18.01 19.45 -17.99
CA SER A 19 18.26 18.86 -19.33
C SER A 19 18.61 19.89 -20.39
N GLY A 20 18.25 21.17 -20.18
CA GLY A 20 18.53 22.28 -21.09
C GLY A 20 17.66 23.51 -20.83
N ASP A 21 17.58 24.40 -21.82
CA ASP A 21 16.78 25.63 -21.72
C ASP A 21 15.29 25.33 -21.92
N ILE A 22 14.60 24.93 -20.85
CA ILE A 22 13.18 24.58 -20.81
C ILE A 22 12.52 25.31 -19.64
N ASP A 23 11.48 26.09 -19.91
CA ASP A 23 10.63 26.71 -18.89
C ASP A 23 9.60 25.66 -18.40
N VAL A 24 9.68 25.27 -17.13
CA VAL A 24 8.80 24.26 -16.53
C VAL A 24 7.81 24.94 -15.60
N ARG A 25 6.52 24.65 -15.80
CA ARG A 25 5.43 25.16 -14.95
C ARG A 25 4.68 24.01 -14.32
N CYS A 26 4.64 24.00 -12.99
CA CYS A 26 3.92 23.01 -12.20
C CYS A 26 2.63 23.60 -11.63
N TYR A 27 1.54 22.87 -11.75
CA TYR A 27 0.22 23.25 -11.24
C TYR A 27 -0.34 22.18 -10.32
N ASP A 28 -0.75 22.57 -9.11
CA ASP A 28 -1.61 21.73 -8.27
C ASP A 28 -3.08 21.96 -8.69
N MET A 29 -3.68 20.95 -9.27
CA MET A 29 -5.04 21.04 -9.82
C MET A 29 -6.16 21.12 -8.78
N VAL A 30 -5.83 21.04 -7.50
CA VAL A 30 -6.77 21.35 -6.39
C VAL A 30 -6.87 22.85 -6.17
N GLU A 31 -5.77 23.59 -6.40
CA GLU A 31 -5.66 25.02 -6.11
C GLU A 31 -5.65 25.89 -7.37
N ALA A 32 -5.19 25.34 -8.49
CA ALA A 32 -4.97 26.09 -9.73
C ALA A 32 -6.27 26.43 -10.47
N ASP A 33 -6.31 27.60 -11.11
CA ASP A 33 -7.37 27.95 -12.04
C ASP A 33 -7.33 27.05 -13.27
N ARG A 34 -8.37 26.25 -13.45
CA ARG A 34 -8.45 25.26 -14.55
C ARG A 34 -8.43 25.91 -15.93
N GLY A 35 -9.06 27.09 -16.07
CA GLY A 35 -9.10 27.80 -17.36
C GLY A 35 -7.71 28.22 -17.79
N LYS A 36 -6.94 28.80 -16.87
CA LYS A 36 -5.55 29.18 -17.10
C LYS A 36 -4.67 27.97 -17.47
N VAL A 37 -4.83 26.84 -16.74
CA VAL A 37 -4.05 25.62 -17.03
C VAL A 37 -4.38 25.07 -18.42
N LEU A 38 -5.66 25.06 -18.82
CA LEU A 38 -6.08 24.63 -20.17
C LEU A 38 -5.49 25.51 -21.28
N GLU A 39 -5.42 26.82 -21.05
CA GLU A 39 -4.79 27.75 -21.99
C GLU A 39 -3.29 27.43 -22.14
N GLU A 40 -2.58 27.26 -21.03
CA GLU A 40 -1.15 26.92 -21.05
C GLU A 40 -0.84 25.54 -21.67
N LEU A 41 -1.69 24.54 -21.46
CA LEU A 41 -1.58 23.25 -22.15
C LEU A 41 -1.67 23.40 -23.66
N GLY A 42 -2.40 24.41 -24.17
CA GLY A 42 -2.46 24.74 -25.58
C GLY A 42 -1.11 25.18 -26.17
N PHE A 43 -0.29 25.88 -25.38
CA PHE A 43 1.02 26.41 -25.80
C PHE A 43 2.21 25.51 -25.45
N ALA A 44 2.07 24.63 -24.45
CA ALA A 44 3.14 23.75 -24.02
C ALA A 44 3.61 22.78 -25.11
N ASP A 45 4.92 22.59 -25.25
CA ASP A 45 5.54 21.61 -26.17
C ASP A 45 5.52 20.19 -25.59
N GLY A 46 5.56 20.08 -24.25
CA GLY A 46 5.50 18.83 -23.51
C GLY A 46 4.59 18.92 -22.30
N ILE A 47 3.90 17.84 -21.96
CA ILE A 47 2.92 17.81 -20.89
C ILE A 47 3.10 16.54 -20.03
N LEU A 48 3.19 16.70 -18.72
CA LEU A 48 3.23 15.60 -17.77
C LEU A 48 2.02 15.67 -16.81
N PHE A 49 1.29 14.58 -16.71
CA PHE A 49 0.14 14.46 -15.80
C PHE A 49 0.52 13.66 -14.55
N GLY A 50 0.43 14.30 -13.38
CA GLY A 50 0.72 13.68 -12.09
C GLY A 50 -0.54 13.35 -11.29
N SER A 51 -0.72 12.10 -10.88
CA SER A 51 -1.83 11.72 -10.00
C SER A 51 -1.47 10.58 -9.07
N PRO A 52 -1.86 10.64 -7.78
CA PRO A 52 -1.90 9.43 -6.98
C PRO A 52 -2.99 8.49 -7.49
N THR A 53 -2.83 7.19 -7.25
CA THR A 53 -3.90 6.20 -7.49
C THR A 53 -4.81 6.14 -6.27
N ILE A 54 -6.07 6.49 -6.46
CA ILE A 54 -7.13 6.40 -5.44
C ILE A 54 -8.31 5.62 -6.04
N VAL A 55 -8.71 4.53 -5.37
CA VAL A 55 -9.80 3.65 -5.85
C VAL A 55 -9.55 3.14 -7.29
N GLY A 56 -8.28 2.75 -7.58
CA GLY A 56 -7.90 2.23 -8.89
C GLY A 56 -7.79 3.28 -10.01
N GLU A 57 -7.98 4.59 -9.71
CA GLU A 57 -8.07 5.65 -10.72
C GLU A 57 -7.20 6.86 -10.40
N ALA A 58 -6.96 7.67 -11.42
CA ALA A 58 -6.42 9.00 -11.24
C ALA A 58 -7.47 9.93 -10.62
N LEU A 59 -7.01 10.96 -9.89
CA LEU A 59 -7.92 11.92 -9.28
C LEU A 59 -8.74 12.68 -10.32
N LYS A 60 -9.98 12.96 -9.95
CA LYS A 60 -10.94 13.65 -10.82
C LYS A 60 -10.42 14.94 -11.47
N PRO A 61 -9.70 15.86 -10.78
CA PRO A 61 -9.17 17.06 -11.42
C PRO A 61 -8.25 16.78 -12.61
N ILE A 62 -7.47 15.69 -12.56
CA ILE A 62 -6.59 15.27 -13.64
C ILE A 62 -7.39 14.64 -14.78
N TRP A 63 -8.38 13.79 -14.48
CA TRP A 63 -9.31 13.28 -15.49
C TRP A 63 -10.06 14.41 -16.21
N ASP A 64 -10.56 15.40 -15.47
CA ASP A 64 -11.25 16.55 -16.04
C ASP A 64 -10.36 17.35 -17.01
N LEU A 65 -9.05 17.47 -16.75
CA LEU A 65 -8.11 18.05 -17.71
C LEU A 65 -7.96 17.18 -18.97
N THR A 66 -7.71 15.89 -18.81
CA THR A 66 -7.49 14.99 -19.96
C THR A 66 -8.74 14.82 -20.83
N THR A 67 -9.92 15.04 -20.28
CA THR A 67 -11.19 15.04 -21.05
C THR A 67 -11.50 16.39 -21.70
N SER A 68 -10.80 17.45 -21.30
CA SER A 68 -10.99 18.82 -21.84
C SER A 68 -9.99 19.20 -22.93
N ILE A 69 -9.03 18.35 -23.23
CA ILE A 69 -8.04 18.52 -24.31
C ILE A 69 -8.40 17.66 -25.50
N PHE A 70 -8.06 18.09 -26.72
CA PHE A 70 -8.47 17.48 -27.96
C PHE A 70 -7.26 17.08 -28.81
N ALA A 71 -7.37 15.94 -29.51
CA ALA A 71 -6.32 15.46 -30.40
C ALA A 71 -5.97 16.45 -31.53
N GLY A 72 -6.91 17.31 -31.95
CA GLY A 72 -6.67 18.30 -32.99
C GLY A 72 -5.72 19.44 -32.59
N THR A 73 -5.68 19.78 -31.28
CA THR A 73 -4.84 20.86 -30.74
C THR A 73 -3.66 20.38 -29.93
N HIS A 74 -3.72 19.17 -29.38
CA HIS A 74 -2.69 18.62 -28.49
C HIS A 74 -2.00 17.38 -29.06
N GLY A 75 -2.54 16.78 -30.13
CA GLY A 75 -1.92 15.64 -30.81
C GLY A 75 -0.50 15.96 -31.29
N GLY A 76 0.39 14.99 -31.16
CA GLY A 76 1.80 15.14 -31.53
C GLY A 76 2.69 15.77 -30.44
N LYS A 77 2.14 16.47 -29.44
CA LYS A 77 2.91 16.98 -28.30
C LYS A 77 3.50 15.82 -27.50
N LEU A 78 4.69 16.04 -26.91
CA LEU A 78 5.29 15.08 -26.02
C LEU A 78 4.48 14.98 -24.74
N ALA A 79 4.19 13.77 -24.30
CA ALA A 79 3.39 13.58 -23.10
C ALA A 79 3.86 12.39 -22.26
N GLY A 80 3.56 12.44 -20.97
CA GLY A 80 3.79 11.37 -20.04
C GLY A 80 2.90 11.47 -18.81
N ALA A 81 2.97 10.48 -17.95
CA ALA A 81 2.25 10.47 -16.69
C ALA A 81 3.12 9.94 -15.57
N PHE A 82 2.88 10.40 -14.34
CA PHE A 82 3.59 9.92 -13.16
C PHE A 82 2.67 9.89 -11.94
N GLY A 83 3.06 9.14 -10.91
CA GLY A 83 2.25 9.13 -9.70
C GLY A 83 2.74 8.21 -8.59
N SER A 84 2.15 8.41 -7.42
CA SER A 84 2.33 7.54 -6.27
C SER A 84 1.10 6.64 -6.06
N TYR A 85 1.32 5.44 -5.50
CA TYR A 85 0.24 4.51 -5.25
C TYR A 85 0.51 3.65 -4.01
N GLY A 86 -0.56 3.09 -3.41
CA GLY A 86 -0.44 2.20 -2.25
C GLY A 86 -0.45 0.72 -2.62
N TRP A 87 -1.34 0.31 -3.53
CA TRP A 87 -1.61 -1.10 -3.82
C TRP A 87 -1.32 -1.50 -5.26
N SER A 88 -1.97 -0.93 -6.24
CA SER A 88 -2.03 -1.43 -7.61
C SER A 88 -1.53 -0.47 -8.69
N GLY A 89 -1.69 0.87 -8.51
CA GLY A 89 -1.04 1.89 -9.34
C GLY A 89 -1.61 2.08 -10.74
N GLU A 90 -2.91 1.90 -10.95
CA GLU A 90 -3.60 1.96 -12.24
C GLU A 90 -3.69 3.37 -12.83
N ALA A 91 -3.66 4.42 -12.00
CA ALA A 91 -3.83 5.79 -12.45
C ALA A 91 -2.87 6.18 -13.60
N VAL A 92 -1.61 5.82 -13.47
CA VAL A 92 -0.60 6.15 -14.50
C VAL A 92 -0.82 5.39 -15.81
N PRO A 93 -1.00 4.05 -15.83
CA PRO A 93 -1.39 3.34 -17.05
C PRO A 93 -2.65 3.90 -17.72
N HIS A 94 -3.70 4.19 -16.95
CA HIS A 94 -4.95 4.76 -17.50
C HIS A 94 -4.71 6.12 -18.15
N LEU A 95 -3.93 7.00 -17.49
CA LEU A 95 -3.53 8.28 -18.08
C LEU A 95 -2.71 8.09 -19.36
N ILE A 96 -1.75 7.18 -19.38
CA ILE A 96 -0.94 6.87 -20.57
C ILE A 96 -1.83 6.43 -21.75
N GLU A 97 -2.78 5.52 -21.50
CA GLU A 97 -3.72 5.09 -22.55
C GLU A 97 -4.59 6.26 -23.03
N ARG A 98 -5.03 7.14 -22.12
CA ARG A 98 -5.77 8.34 -22.51
C ARG A 98 -4.94 9.29 -23.37
N LEU A 99 -3.66 9.50 -23.05
CA LEU A 99 -2.76 10.34 -23.83
C LEU A 99 -2.52 9.77 -25.23
N LYS A 100 -2.42 8.45 -25.38
CA LYS A 100 -2.35 7.78 -26.69
C LYS A 100 -3.64 7.99 -27.50
N GLN A 101 -4.82 7.89 -26.87
CA GLN A 101 -6.11 8.18 -27.54
C GLN A 101 -6.17 9.63 -28.05
N LEU A 102 -5.53 10.57 -27.35
CA LEU A 102 -5.37 11.97 -27.77
C LEU A 102 -4.28 12.16 -28.84
N ARG A 103 -3.71 11.08 -29.35
CA ARG A 103 -2.63 11.07 -30.36
C ARG A 103 -1.40 11.86 -29.93
N MET A 104 -1.15 11.92 -28.64
CA MET A 104 0.08 12.52 -28.11
C MET A 104 1.24 11.54 -28.25
N ARG A 105 2.46 12.06 -28.35
CA ARG A 105 3.68 11.26 -28.39
C ARG A 105 4.09 10.88 -26.99
N VAL A 106 3.73 9.68 -26.54
CA VAL A 106 4.06 9.16 -25.21
C VAL A 106 5.43 8.49 -25.24
N ILE A 107 6.33 8.85 -24.33
CA ILE A 107 7.73 8.37 -24.34
C ILE A 107 7.91 6.97 -23.75
N ASP A 108 7.05 6.56 -22.81
CA ASP A 108 7.15 5.27 -22.10
C ASP A 108 5.82 4.86 -21.47
N GLN A 109 5.89 3.95 -20.48
CA GLN A 109 4.72 3.48 -19.72
C GLN A 109 4.37 4.37 -18.50
N GLY A 110 5.07 5.52 -18.35
CA GLY A 110 4.92 6.43 -17.23
C GLY A 110 5.72 6.02 -15.98
N PHE A 111 5.88 6.96 -15.07
CA PHE A 111 6.69 6.78 -13.85
C PHE A 111 5.80 6.55 -12.62
N ARG A 112 6.07 5.50 -11.84
CA ARG A 112 5.26 5.11 -10.69
C ARG A 112 6.10 4.79 -9.47
N VAL A 113 5.67 5.29 -8.31
CA VAL A 113 6.32 4.98 -7.03
C VAL A 113 5.30 4.42 -6.04
N LYS A 114 5.65 3.31 -5.40
CA LYS A 114 4.80 2.69 -4.39
C LYS A 114 5.06 3.34 -3.03
N PHE A 115 3.99 3.84 -2.39
CA PHE A 115 4.03 4.56 -1.11
C PHE A 115 4.87 5.84 -1.15
N LYS A 116 5.60 6.12 -0.04
CA LYS A 116 6.49 7.26 0.08
C LYS A 116 7.72 7.06 -0.81
N PRO A 117 8.04 8.00 -1.71
CA PRO A 117 9.27 7.91 -2.48
C PRO A 117 10.49 7.95 -1.55
N GLY A 118 11.36 6.97 -1.70
CA GLY A 118 12.71 6.99 -1.15
C GLY A 118 13.64 7.78 -2.05
N GLU A 119 14.91 7.90 -1.66
CA GLU A 119 15.90 8.67 -2.43
C GLU A 119 16.16 8.07 -3.81
N GLU A 120 16.24 6.75 -3.93
CA GLU A 120 16.36 6.06 -5.21
C GLU A 120 15.19 6.42 -6.13
N ASN A 121 13.96 6.38 -5.62
CA ASN A 121 12.78 6.75 -6.41
C ASN A 121 12.79 8.23 -6.83
N LEU A 122 13.37 9.12 -6.00
CA LEU A 122 13.53 10.53 -6.36
C LEU A 122 14.63 10.71 -7.41
N MET A 123 15.68 9.89 -7.38
CA MET A 123 16.69 9.88 -8.43
C MET A 123 16.10 9.39 -9.75
N ASP A 124 15.33 8.29 -9.73
CA ASP A 124 14.63 7.80 -10.92
C ASP A 124 13.62 8.82 -11.46
N ALA A 125 12.92 9.54 -10.57
CA ALA A 125 12.03 10.63 -10.94
C ALA A 125 12.77 11.78 -11.61
N TYR A 126 13.94 12.15 -11.10
CA TYR A 126 14.81 13.14 -11.71
C TYR A 126 15.28 12.69 -13.09
N GLU A 127 15.76 11.44 -13.23
CA GLU A 127 16.18 10.87 -14.51
C GLU A 127 15.03 10.80 -15.51
N TYR A 128 13.84 10.43 -15.06
CA TYR A 128 12.64 10.46 -15.87
C TYR A 128 12.37 11.85 -16.43
N GLY A 129 12.46 12.88 -15.59
CA GLY A 129 12.33 14.28 -16.00
C GLY A 129 13.44 14.72 -16.96
N TYR A 130 14.68 14.39 -16.67
CA TYR A 130 15.83 14.70 -17.53
C TYR A 130 15.70 14.09 -18.92
N ASN A 131 15.31 12.81 -19.00
CA ASN A 131 15.09 12.11 -20.25
C ASN A 131 13.92 12.73 -21.04
N PHE A 132 12.83 13.11 -20.35
CA PHE A 132 11.72 13.82 -20.96
C PHE A 132 12.17 15.13 -21.63
N GLY A 133 12.96 15.93 -20.92
CA GLY A 133 13.51 17.18 -21.45
C GLY A 133 14.49 16.97 -22.61
N CYS A 134 15.33 15.93 -22.58
CA CYS A 134 16.19 15.57 -23.71
C CYS A 134 15.37 15.21 -24.95
N VAL A 135 14.33 14.40 -24.80
CA VAL A 135 13.43 14.01 -25.93
C VAL A 135 12.69 15.22 -26.47
N LEU A 136 12.27 16.16 -25.60
CA LEU A 136 11.60 17.39 -26.01
C LEU A 136 12.49 18.26 -26.90
N GLN A 137 13.79 18.32 -26.60
CA GLN A 137 14.78 19.10 -27.37
C GLN A 137 15.40 18.34 -28.55
N ASN A 138 14.93 17.13 -28.89
CA ASN A 138 15.51 16.23 -29.88
C ASN A 138 17.02 15.98 -29.65
N LYS A 139 17.49 16.07 -28.43
CA LYS A 139 18.84 15.66 -28.05
C LYS A 139 18.86 14.13 -28.06
N GLU A 140 19.87 13.51 -28.67
CA GLU A 140 20.13 12.10 -28.46
C GLU A 140 20.25 11.87 -26.96
N ASN A 141 19.60 10.82 -26.45
CA ASN A 141 19.77 10.40 -25.06
C ASN A 141 21.27 10.18 -24.83
N VAL A 142 21.95 11.20 -24.34
CA VAL A 142 23.25 11.00 -23.76
C VAL A 142 22.94 10.18 -22.51
N LYS A 143 23.05 8.85 -22.62
CA LYS A 143 23.23 8.02 -21.45
C LYS A 143 24.34 8.71 -20.71
N GLN A 144 24.00 9.45 -19.63
CA GLN A 144 25.04 9.88 -18.71
C GLN A 144 25.78 8.58 -18.40
N ALA A 145 27.04 8.54 -18.78
CA ALA A 145 27.92 7.53 -18.26
C ALA A 145 27.64 7.57 -16.76
N LYS A 146 27.16 6.47 -16.18
CA LYS A 146 26.90 6.33 -14.75
C LYS A 146 28.18 6.84 -14.06
N GLY A 147 28.26 8.13 -13.84
CA GLY A 147 29.24 8.70 -12.93
C GLY A 147 28.85 8.08 -11.61
N SER A 148 29.76 7.38 -10.98
CA SER A 148 29.53 6.72 -9.71
C SER A 148 28.97 7.78 -8.75
N ARG A 149 27.64 7.87 -8.61
CA ARG A 149 27.03 8.68 -7.58
C ARG A 149 27.40 8.04 -6.27
N THR A 150 28.23 8.70 -5.51
CA THR A 150 28.65 8.21 -4.23
C THR A 150 27.52 8.50 -3.26
N LEU A 151 26.77 7.48 -2.89
CA LEU A 151 25.83 7.59 -1.78
C LEU A 151 26.58 7.52 -0.46
N VAL A 152 26.08 8.24 0.52
CA VAL A 152 26.62 8.25 1.87
C VAL A 152 25.52 7.90 2.87
N LYS A 153 25.90 7.17 3.91
CA LYS A 153 25.02 6.85 5.03
C LYS A 153 25.37 7.74 6.21
N CYS A 154 24.37 8.35 6.79
CA CYS A 154 24.51 9.05 8.05
C CYS A 154 24.68 8.05 9.19
N LEU A 155 25.78 8.15 9.96
CA LEU A 155 26.05 7.27 11.12
C LEU A 155 25.12 7.54 12.30
N VAL A 156 24.46 8.70 12.34
CA VAL A 156 23.59 9.08 13.46
C VAL A 156 22.17 8.56 13.28
N CYS A 157 21.53 8.76 12.12
CA CYS A 157 20.16 8.33 11.87
C CYS A 157 20.01 7.13 10.92
N GLY A 158 21.11 6.71 10.28
CA GLY A 158 21.12 5.60 9.34
C GLY A 158 20.60 5.93 7.93
N GLU A 159 20.21 7.18 7.67
CA GLU A 159 19.70 7.62 6.36
C GLU A 159 20.80 7.55 5.30
N ILE A 160 20.42 7.17 4.07
CA ILE A 160 21.31 7.10 2.90
C ILE A 160 20.88 8.19 1.91
N PHE A 161 21.82 9.01 1.45
CA PHE A 161 21.56 10.13 0.55
C PHE A 161 22.79 10.47 -0.29
N ASP A 162 22.63 11.39 -1.25
CA ASP A 162 23.70 11.79 -2.17
C ASP A 162 24.84 12.50 -1.43
N SER A 163 26.09 12.13 -1.73
CA SER A 163 27.29 12.67 -1.10
C SER A 163 27.51 14.18 -1.34
N SER A 164 26.75 14.80 -2.25
CA SER A 164 26.80 16.25 -2.50
C SER A 164 26.17 17.07 -1.38
N LEU A 165 25.31 16.46 -0.55
CA LEU A 165 24.71 17.15 0.59
C LEU A 165 25.73 17.35 1.71
N GLU A 166 25.75 18.55 2.28
CA GLU A 166 26.64 18.93 3.38
C GLU A 166 26.06 18.60 4.76
N ILE A 167 24.73 18.47 4.83
CA ILE A 167 23.97 18.25 6.06
C ILE A 167 22.98 17.13 5.82
N CYS A 168 22.86 16.21 6.78
CA CYS A 168 21.88 15.14 6.72
C CYS A 168 20.45 15.71 6.69
N PRO A 169 19.63 15.37 5.68
CA PRO A 169 18.29 15.93 5.52
C PRO A 169 17.31 15.47 6.60
N VAL A 170 17.66 14.44 7.38
CA VAL A 170 16.78 13.85 8.41
C VAL A 170 17.15 14.35 9.80
N CYS A 171 18.44 14.31 10.19
CA CYS A 171 18.85 14.63 11.57
C CYS A 171 19.74 15.89 11.69
N GLY A 172 20.08 16.54 10.57
CA GLY A 172 20.78 17.83 10.56
C GLY A 172 22.28 17.79 10.89
N VAL A 173 22.90 16.61 11.01
CA VAL A 173 24.34 16.49 11.26
C VAL A 173 25.16 16.71 9.99
N GLY A 174 26.40 17.18 10.12
CA GLY A 174 27.29 17.47 9.01
C GLY A 174 28.02 16.26 8.44
N LYS A 175 28.77 16.49 7.34
CA LYS A 175 29.51 15.49 6.55
C LYS A 175 30.47 14.62 7.35
N GLU A 176 30.97 15.08 8.48
CA GLU A 176 31.84 14.33 9.38
C GLU A 176 31.20 13.03 9.91
N ASN A 177 29.86 12.94 9.82
CA ASN A 177 29.08 11.77 10.22
C ASN A 177 28.62 10.91 9.02
N PHE A 178 29.18 11.12 7.83
CA PHE A 178 28.78 10.39 6.64
C PHE A 178 29.86 9.36 6.25
N VAL A 179 29.42 8.16 5.90
CA VAL A 179 30.29 7.14 5.36
C VAL A 179 29.82 6.77 3.96
N PRO A 180 30.72 6.60 2.99
CA PRO A 180 30.37 6.13 1.66
C PRO A 180 29.62 4.80 1.73
N VAL A 181 28.59 4.65 0.91
CA VAL A 181 27.87 3.39 0.70
C VAL A 181 28.11 2.99 -0.74
N ASP A 182 28.72 1.84 -0.95
CA ASP A 182 28.75 1.19 -2.26
C ASP A 182 27.32 0.70 -2.54
N VAL A 183 26.61 1.38 -3.42
CA VAL A 183 25.35 0.88 -3.96
C VAL A 183 25.70 -0.15 -4.99
N GLU A 184 25.76 -1.41 -4.58
CA GLU A 184 25.67 -2.48 -5.53
C GLU A 184 24.31 -2.37 -6.24
N GLU A 185 24.34 -2.28 -7.57
CA GLU A 185 23.11 -2.34 -8.35
C GLU A 185 22.34 -3.59 -7.91
N ASN A 186 21.10 -3.43 -7.46
CA ASN A 186 20.25 -4.51 -6.96
C ASN A 186 19.77 -5.48 -8.07
N ASN A 187 20.57 -5.73 -9.09
CA ASN A 187 20.48 -6.85 -10.00
C ASN A 187 21.20 -8.07 -9.44
N TYR A 188 21.27 -8.17 -8.11
CA TYR A 188 21.87 -9.32 -7.47
C TYR A 188 21.04 -10.56 -7.78
N HIS A 189 21.60 -11.41 -8.64
CA HIS A 189 21.08 -12.73 -8.91
C HIS A 189 22.16 -13.73 -8.48
N ASN A 190 21.79 -14.62 -7.57
CA ASN A 190 22.69 -15.64 -7.06
C ASN A 190 21.94 -16.94 -6.81
N ASP A 191 22.10 -17.87 -7.74
CA ASP A 191 21.54 -19.20 -7.61
C ASP A 191 22.29 -19.99 -6.53
N THR A 192 21.53 -20.48 -5.56
CA THR A 192 22.08 -21.18 -4.39
C THR A 192 21.50 -22.59 -4.25
N ARG A 193 22.05 -23.34 -3.31
CA ARG A 193 21.49 -24.61 -2.80
C ARG A 193 20.80 -24.41 -1.45
N ASN A 194 20.39 -23.19 -1.15
CA ASN A 194 19.71 -22.91 0.09
C ASN A 194 18.34 -23.60 0.15
N PHE A 195 17.96 -23.94 1.36
CA PHE A 195 16.61 -24.36 1.69
C PHE A 195 15.97 -23.25 2.53
N TYR A 196 15.14 -22.44 1.88
CA TYR A 196 14.43 -21.35 2.51
C TYR A 196 13.10 -21.85 3.09
N VAL A 197 12.90 -21.61 4.38
CA VAL A 197 11.61 -21.82 5.03
C VAL A 197 11.03 -20.48 5.42
N ILE A 198 9.79 -20.21 5.00
CA ILE A 198 9.04 -18.98 5.28
C ILE A 198 7.88 -19.35 6.19
N LEU A 199 7.86 -18.79 7.38
CA LEU A 199 6.77 -19.00 8.35
C LEU A 199 5.74 -17.89 8.19
N GLY A 200 4.57 -18.22 7.67
CA GLY A 200 3.44 -17.33 7.49
C GLY A 200 3.06 -17.11 6.02
N GLY A 201 1.79 -17.40 5.70
CA GLY A 201 1.17 -17.23 4.37
C GLY A 201 0.50 -15.87 4.16
N GLY A 202 0.97 -14.82 4.85
CA GLY A 202 0.46 -13.46 4.65
C GLY A 202 1.26 -12.67 3.60
N ALA A 203 0.97 -11.36 3.47
CA ALA A 203 1.63 -10.48 2.52
C ALA A 203 3.17 -10.48 2.66
N ALA A 204 3.68 -10.50 3.89
CA ALA A 204 5.12 -10.54 4.15
C ALA A 204 5.76 -11.84 3.65
N GLY A 205 5.12 -12.99 3.91
CA GLY A 205 5.61 -14.30 3.45
C GLY A 205 5.57 -14.41 1.92
N TYR A 206 4.48 -13.99 1.30
CA TYR A 206 4.38 -13.92 -0.16
C TYR A 206 5.48 -13.04 -0.77
N SER A 207 5.64 -11.80 -0.28
CA SER A 207 6.65 -10.88 -0.80
C SER A 207 8.07 -11.43 -0.62
N ALA A 208 8.34 -12.12 0.49
CA ALA A 208 9.61 -12.78 0.71
C ALA A 208 9.86 -13.91 -0.30
N ALA A 209 8.86 -14.76 -0.56
CA ALA A 209 8.96 -15.83 -1.54
C ALA A 209 9.20 -15.30 -2.96
N ALA A 210 8.44 -14.27 -3.36
CA ALA A 210 8.62 -13.61 -4.65
C ALA A 210 10.03 -13.00 -4.79
N ALA A 211 10.49 -12.27 -3.77
CA ALA A 211 11.82 -11.66 -3.78
C ALA A 211 12.95 -12.69 -3.80
N ILE A 212 12.79 -13.85 -3.15
CA ILE A 212 13.75 -14.94 -3.28
C ILE A 212 13.80 -15.40 -4.73
N ARG A 213 12.64 -15.62 -5.38
CA ARG A 213 12.61 -16.13 -6.75
C ARG A 213 13.12 -15.13 -7.80
N GLU A 214 13.05 -13.85 -7.54
CA GLU A 214 13.72 -12.86 -8.37
C GLU A 214 15.23 -13.02 -8.37
N ARG A 215 15.82 -13.43 -7.24
CA ARG A 215 17.27 -13.46 -6.99
C ARG A 215 17.89 -14.83 -7.00
N ASP A 216 17.15 -15.88 -6.64
CA ASP A 216 17.59 -17.26 -6.54
C ASP A 216 16.56 -18.19 -7.21
N LYS A 217 16.91 -18.71 -8.40
CA LYS A 217 16.03 -19.60 -9.17
C LYS A 217 16.15 -21.07 -8.75
N THR A 218 17.25 -21.45 -8.08
CA THR A 218 17.61 -22.84 -7.79
C THR A 218 17.43 -23.26 -6.33
N GLY A 219 17.48 -22.32 -5.38
CA GLY A 219 17.20 -22.61 -3.98
C GLY A 219 15.79 -23.17 -3.78
N SER A 220 15.61 -24.11 -2.86
CA SER A 220 14.29 -24.62 -2.50
C SER A 220 13.55 -23.63 -1.62
N VAL A 221 12.27 -23.34 -1.89
CA VAL A 221 11.44 -22.44 -1.09
C VAL A 221 10.19 -23.16 -0.60
N VAL A 222 10.01 -23.19 0.72
CA VAL A 222 8.81 -23.71 1.38
C VAL A 222 8.16 -22.59 2.18
N MET A 223 6.86 -22.38 1.99
CA MET A 223 6.06 -21.46 2.78
C MET A 223 5.03 -22.24 3.61
N ILE A 224 4.97 -21.96 4.90
CA ILE A 224 4.09 -22.66 5.84
C ILE A 224 3.04 -21.66 6.37
N SER A 225 1.78 -22.05 6.30
CA SER A 225 0.66 -21.26 6.82
C SER A 225 -0.28 -22.13 7.63
N ASN A 226 -0.76 -21.61 8.75
CA ASN A 226 -1.81 -22.27 9.53
C ASN A 226 -3.22 -22.07 8.94
N GLU A 227 -3.37 -21.18 7.96
CA GLU A 227 -4.61 -21.06 7.19
C GLU A 227 -4.58 -22.00 5.97
N PRO A 228 -5.70 -22.66 5.64
CA PRO A 228 -5.75 -23.62 4.53
C PRO A 228 -5.87 -22.93 3.15
N TYR A 229 -5.74 -21.61 3.10
CA TYR A 229 -5.91 -20.76 1.93
C TYR A 229 -4.58 -20.34 1.34
N LEU A 230 -4.56 -20.06 0.03
CA LEU A 230 -3.44 -19.37 -0.61
C LEU A 230 -3.20 -18.01 0.08
N PRO A 231 -1.95 -17.49 0.05
CA PRO A 231 -1.71 -16.11 0.50
C PRO A 231 -2.65 -15.13 -0.17
N TYR A 232 -3.36 -14.34 0.62
CA TYR A 232 -4.42 -13.45 0.15
C TYR A 232 -4.29 -12.03 0.71
N ASN A 233 -4.98 -11.08 0.06
CA ASN A 233 -4.99 -9.68 0.40
C ASN A 233 -5.89 -9.41 1.63
N ARG A 234 -5.31 -9.43 2.84
CA ARG A 234 -6.07 -9.23 4.11
C ARG A 234 -6.86 -7.92 4.19
N PRO A 235 -6.39 -6.75 3.68
CA PRO A 235 -7.22 -5.55 3.61
C PRO A 235 -8.57 -5.73 2.90
N MET A 236 -8.71 -6.73 2.04
CA MET A 236 -9.99 -7.01 1.38
C MET A 236 -11.03 -7.61 2.34
N LEU A 237 -10.61 -8.22 3.45
CA LEU A 237 -11.53 -8.87 4.39
C LEU A 237 -12.55 -7.90 5.01
N THR A 238 -12.13 -6.68 5.36
CA THR A 238 -13.04 -5.66 5.89
C THR A 238 -13.71 -4.84 4.79
N LYS A 239 -13.02 -4.61 3.67
CA LYS A 239 -13.55 -3.78 2.56
C LYS A 239 -14.59 -4.50 1.70
N SER A 240 -14.58 -5.81 1.72
CA SER A 240 -15.41 -6.64 0.84
C SER A 240 -16.16 -7.73 1.62
N LEU A 241 -16.39 -7.49 2.92
CA LEU A 241 -17.03 -8.46 3.81
C LEU A 241 -18.40 -8.93 3.29
N MET A 242 -19.08 -8.09 2.50
CA MET A 242 -20.40 -8.36 1.91
C MET A 242 -20.35 -8.59 0.39
N ALA A 243 -19.16 -8.68 -0.20
CA ALA A 243 -19.03 -8.77 -1.66
C ALA A 243 -19.03 -10.21 -2.20
N ASP A 244 -19.21 -11.22 -1.33
CA ASP A 244 -19.17 -12.66 -1.68
C ASP A 244 -17.97 -13.03 -2.56
N LEU A 245 -16.79 -12.51 -2.19
CA LEU A 245 -15.57 -12.73 -2.94
C LEU A 245 -15.10 -14.17 -2.78
N THR A 246 -14.75 -14.79 -3.90
CA THR A 246 -14.12 -16.11 -3.89
C THR A 246 -12.67 -16.01 -3.39
N GLU A 247 -12.12 -17.15 -2.96
CA GLU A 247 -10.72 -17.23 -2.50
C GLU A 247 -9.76 -16.81 -3.59
N GLU A 248 -10.04 -17.14 -4.85
CA GLU A 248 -9.25 -16.78 -6.01
C GLU A 248 -9.23 -15.26 -6.25
N GLN A 249 -10.35 -14.58 -6.01
CA GLN A 249 -10.46 -13.13 -6.21
C GLN A 249 -9.64 -12.32 -5.20
N ILE A 250 -9.43 -12.86 -4.01
CA ILE A 250 -8.63 -12.20 -2.98
C ILE A 250 -7.19 -12.73 -2.89
N ALA A 251 -6.89 -13.86 -3.55
CA ALA A 251 -5.54 -14.44 -3.56
C ALA A 251 -4.51 -13.45 -4.13
N MET A 252 -3.32 -13.44 -3.58
CA MET A 252 -2.23 -12.59 -4.08
C MET A 252 -1.67 -13.11 -5.40
N GLN A 253 -1.70 -14.42 -5.58
CA GLN A 253 -1.35 -15.12 -6.83
C GLN A 253 -2.14 -16.42 -6.93
N SER A 254 -2.25 -16.94 -8.15
CA SER A 254 -2.88 -18.24 -8.39
C SER A 254 -2.01 -19.39 -7.91
N LYS A 255 -2.60 -20.57 -7.75
CA LYS A 255 -1.86 -21.77 -7.36
C LYS A 255 -0.78 -22.12 -8.39
N GLU A 256 -1.12 -22.00 -9.68
CA GLU A 256 -0.23 -22.25 -10.80
C GLU A 256 1.01 -21.35 -10.74
N TRP A 257 0.88 -20.10 -10.33
CA TRP A 257 2.01 -19.20 -10.15
C TRP A 257 3.02 -19.74 -9.12
N TYR A 258 2.54 -20.26 -7.97
CA TYR A 258 3.43 -20.85 -6.96
C TYR A 258 4.13 -22.09 -7.49
N GLU A 259 3.42 -22.91 -8.27
CA GLU A 259 3.99 -24.10 -8.92
C GLU A 259 5.04 -23.72 -9.96
N GLU A 260 4.76 -22.77 -10.85
CA GLU A 260 5.71 -22.24 -11.85
C GLU A 260 6.94 -21.60 -11.21
N GLN A 261 6.75 -20.91 -10.08
CA GLN A 261 7.87 -20.33 -9.33
C GLN A 261 8.57 -21.34 -8.42
N ASN A 262 8.19 -22.61 -8.43
CA ASN A 262 8.79 -23.65 -7.59
C ASN A 262 8.75 -23.32 -6.09
N ILE A 263 7.64 -22.71 -5.62
CA ILE A 263 7.38 -22.39 -4.22
C ILE A 263 6.43 -23.45 -3.67
N HIS A 264 6.93 -24.26 -2.74
CA HIS A 264 6.11 -25.29 -2.09
C HIS A 264 5.29 -24.70 -0.96
N LEU A 265 3.96 -24.85 -1.02
CA LEU A 265 3.05 -24.37 0.01
C LEU A 265 2.64 -25.51 0.95
N ILE A 266 2.81 -25.33 2.24
CA ILE A 266 2.25 -26.17 3.31
C ILE A 266 1.17 -25.34 4.00
N LEU A 267 -0.07 -25.58 3.59
CA LEU A 267 -1.24 -24.84 4.06
C LEU A 267 -2.01 -25.62 5.13
N GLY A 268 -2.66 -24.91 6.07
CA GLY A 268 -3.44 -25.50 7.14
C GLY A 268 -2.60 -26.24 8.17
N LYS A 269 -1.31 -25.87 8.33
CA LYS A 269 -0.41 -26.50 9.30
C LYS A 269 0.15 -25.45 10.25
N GLU A 270 0.02 -25.71 11.54
CA GLU A 270 0.55 -24.84 12.57
C GLU A 270 2.03 -25.17 12.87
N VAL A 271 2.83 -24.10 13.00
CA VAL A 271 4.21 -24.21 13.49
C VAL A 271 4.18 -24.15 15.01
N THR A 272 4.58 -25.26 15.65
CA THR A 272 4.54 -25.40 17.11
C THR A 272 5.90 -25.19 17.76
N GLY A 273 6.99 -25.22 16.98
CA GLY A 273 8.34 -25.01 17.50
C GLY A 273 9.34 -24.54 16.46
N LEU A 274 10.34 -23.82 16.93
CA LEU A 274 11.48 -23.36 16.15
C LEU A 274 12.76 -23.62 16.92
N ASP A 275 13.61 -24.49 16.41
CA ASP A 275 14.96 -24.72 16.93
C ASP A 275 15.97 -23.98 16.04
N THR A 276 16.53 -22.90 16.57
CA THR A 276 17.48 -22.05 15.82
C THR A 276 18.90 -22.62 15.83
N GLU A 277 19.24 -23.49 16.77
CA GLU A 277 20.55 -24.14 16.85
C GLU A 277 20.62 -25.28 15.85
N GLN A 278 19.60 -26.17 15.88
CA GLN A 278 19.49 -27.28 14.92
C GLN A 278 19.00 -26.84 13.56
N LYS A 279 18.49 -25.59 13.44
CA LYS A 279 17.82 -25.03 12.24
C LYS A 279 16.66 -25.91 11.75
N GLU A 280 15.78 -26.25 12.66
CA GLU A 280 14.59 -27.05 12.43
C GLU A 280 13.31 -26.28 12.80
N VAL A 281 12.27 -26.45 12.00
CA VAL A 281 10.90 -26.03 12.29
C VAL A 281 10.07 -27.26 12.62
N LEU A 282 9.32 -27.25 13.71
CA LEU A 282 8.40 -28.32 14.13
C LEU A 282 6.96 -27.92 13.79
N LEU A 283 6.25 -28.79 13.09
CA LEU A 283 4.81 -28.66 12.82
C LEU A 283 3.98 -29.43 13.85
N GLU A 284 2.69 -29.08 13.95
CA GLU A 284 1.73 -29.70 14.87
C GLU A 284 1.58 -31.23 14.74
N ASP A 285 1.82 -31.76 13.54
CA ASP A 285 1.77 -33.20 13.28
C ASP A 285 3.09 -33.94 13.59
N GLY A 286 4.06 -33.24 14.18
CA GLY A 286 5.37 -33.77 14.50
C GLY A 286 6.38 -33.74 13.34
N THR A 287 5.99 -33.27 12.17
CA THR A 287 6.90 -33.08 11.03
C THR A 287 7.98 -32.06 11.37
N LYS A 288 9.23 -32.41 11.12
CA LYS A 288 10.38 -31.53 11.26
C LYS A 288 10.91 -31.13 9.88
N LEU A 289 11.12 -29.84 9.69
CA LEU A 289 11.70 -29.28 8.46
C LEU A 289 13.01 -28.57 8.79
N ALA A 290 14.11 -29.10 8.28
CA ALA A 290 15.39 -28.42 8.37
C ALA A 290 15.42 -27.22 7.40
N TYR A 291 16.21 -26.18 7.71
CA TYR A 291 16.38 -25.03 6.84
C TYR A 291 17.84 -24.54 6.83
N THR A 292 18.24 -23.90 5.74
CA THR A 292 19.50 -23.12 5.72
C THR A 292 19.24 -21.65 6.03
N LYS A 293 18.10 -21.14 5.59
CA LYS A 293 17.61 -19.76 5.83
C LYS A 293 16.15 -19.79 6.24
N LEU A 294 15.82 -19.00 7.24
CA LEU A 294 14.46 -18.86 7.76
C LEU A 294 13.98 -17.43 7.66
N ILE A 295 12.73 -17.25 7.24
CA ILE A 295 12.03 -15.96 7.27
C ILE A 295 10.83 -16.09 8.22
N TYR A 296 10.85 -15.30 9.27
CA TYR A 296 9.79 -15.26 10.28
C TYR A 296 8.76 -14.18 9.89
N ALA A 297 7.62 -14.59 9.34
CA ALA A 297 6.57 -13.73 8.82
C ALA A 297 5.18 -14.10 9.34
N LEU A 298 5.08 -14.58 10.59
CA LEU A 298 3.85 -15.09 11.20
C LEU A 298 2.77 -14.02 11.42
N GLY A 299 3.13 -12.74 11.33
CA GLY A 299 2.18 -11.64 11.48
C GLY A 299 1.81 -11.39 12.96
N SER A 300 0.53 -11.14 13.18
CA SER A 300 -0.02 -10.83 14.52
C SER A 300 -1.41 -11.42 14.65
N GLU A 301 -1.89 -11.59 15.88
CA GLU A 301 -3.26 -11.96 16.20
C GLU A 301 -4.09 -10.73 16.60
N CYS A 302 -5.42 -10.85 16.51
CA CYS A 302 -6.30 -9.83 17.04
C CYS A 302 -6.18 -9.80 18.57
N PHE A 303 -5.99 -8.61 19.11
CA PHE A 303 -6.19 -8.38 20.53
C PHE A 303 -7.70 -8.26 20.79
N ILE A 304 -8.26 -9.23 21.49
CA ILE A 304 -9.63 -9.18 22.00
C ILE A 304 -9.52 -8.65 23.44
N PRO A 305 -10.07 -7.47 23.74
CA PRO A 305 -10.04 -6.95 25.12
C PRO A 305 -10.68 -7.95 26.08
N PRO A 306 -10.12 -8.17 27.27
CA PRO A 306 -10.66 -9.12 28.26
C PRO A 306 -11.88 -8.52 29.00
N ILE A 307 -12.89 -8.15 28.21
CA ILE A 307 -14.18 -7.66 28.70
C ILE A 307 -14.98 -8.88 29.16
N PRO A 308 -15.60 -8.88 30.34
CA PRO A 308 -16.48 -9.95 30.77
C PRO A 308 -17.49 -10.29 29.67
N GLY A 309 -17.64 -11.58 29.35
CA GLY A 309 -18.51 -12.06 28.28
C GLY A 309 -17.92 -12.06 26.87
N HIS A 310 -16.64 -11.76 26.70
CA HIS A 310 -15.99 -11.75 25.37
C HIS A 310 -15.89 -13.14 24.72
N GLU A 311 -16.03 -14.21 25.48
CA GLU A 311 -16.04 -15.60 24.98
C GLU A 311 -17.38 -16.05 24.44
N GLN A 312 -18.43 -15.25 24.58
CA GLN A 312 -19.78 -15.63 24.16
C GLN A 312 -19.87 -15.79 22.64
N GLU A 313 -20.73 -16.68 22.19
CA GLU A 313 -21.03 -16.81 20.78
C GLU A 313 -21.65 -15.50 20.26
N GLY A 314 -21.26 -15.09 19.06
CA GLY A 314 -21.61 -13.79 18.49
C GLY A 314 -20.54 -12.71 18.69
N VAL A 315 -19.54 -12.94 19.55
CA VAL A 315 -18.35 -12.10 19.62
C VAL A 315 -17.33 -12.57 18.58
N VAL A 316 -16.97 -11.70 17.66
CA VAL A 316 -16.06 -12.02 16.55
C VAL A 316 -15.07 -10.89 16.32
N ALA A 317 -13.86 -11.25 15.91
CA ALA A 317 -12.87 -10.31 15.40
C ALA A 317 -12.64 -10.60 13.91
N VAL A 318 -12.22 -9.61 13.12
CA VAL A 318 -11.96 -9.78 11.69
C VAL A 318 -10.46 -9.72 11.45
N ARG A 319 -9.85 -10.89 11.21
CA ARG A 319 -8.43 -11.01 10.91
C ARG A 319 -8.14 -12.01 9.80
N ARG A 320 -8.89 -13.10 9.79
CA ARG A 320 -8.71 -14.23 8.87
C ARG A 320 -9.93 -14.40 7.97
N LEU A 321 -9.76 -15.07 6.85
CA LEU A 321 -10.87 -15.36 5.95
C LEU A 321 -11.95 -16.21 6.66
N ALA A 322 -11.54 -17.08 7.57
CA ALA A 322 -12.50 -17.85 8.39
C ALA A 322 -13.41 -16.95 9.25
N ASP A 323 -12.93 -15.80 9.71
CA ASP A 323 -13.73 -14.85 10.50
C ASP A 323 -14.83 -14.22 9.63
N THR A 324 -14.51 -13.85 8.39
CA THR A 324 -15.50 -13.29 7.45
C THR A 324 -16.58 -14.32 7.13
N ARG A 325 -16.21 -15.58 6.88
CA ARG A 325 -17.16 -16.68 6.66
C ARG A 325 -18.06 -16.93 7.88
N LYS A 326 -17.49 -16.83 9.10
CA LYS A 326 -18.28 -16.91 10.33
C LYS A 326 -19.32 -15.79 10.39
N ILE A 327 -18.93 -14.55 10.10
CA ILE A 327 -19.82 -13.40 10.08
C ILE A 327 -20.92 -13.58 9.02
N GLU A 328 -20.57 -13.93 7.79
CA GLU A 328 -21.51 -14.17 6.69
C GLU A 328 -22.60 -15.20 7.10
N ASN A 329 -22.21 -16.29 7.75
CA ASN A 329 -23.14 -17.31 8.23
C ASN A 329 -24.07 -16.83 9.36
N MET A 330 -23.64 -15.84 10.13
CA MET A 330 -24.44 -15.28 11.24
C MET A 330 -25.41 -14.20 10.76
N LEU A 331 -25.06 -13.41 9.76
CA LEU A 331 -25.79 -12.23 9.30
C LEU A 331 -27.29 -12.45 9.04
N PRO A 332 -27.76 -13.57 8.44
CA PRO A 332 -29.19 -13.77 8.20
C PRO A 332 -30.05 -13.76 9.47
N LYS A 333 -29.44 -13.97 10.64
CA LYS A 333 -30.10 -14.00 11.95
C LYS A 333 -29.85 -12.74 12.80
N VAL A 334 -28.93 -11.87 12.36
CA VAL A 334 -28.47 -10.70 13.10
C VAL A 334 -29.15 -9.45 12.58
N LYS A 335 -29.77 -8.68 13.47
CA LYS A 335 -30.41 -7.39 13.13
C LYS A 335 -29.60 -6.19 13.61
N HIS A 336 -28.85 -6.36 14.67
CA HIS A 336 -28.05 -5.31 15.27
C HIS A 336 -26.62 -5.79 15.49
N VAL A 337 -25.67 -4.98 15.07
CA VAL A 337 -24.23 -5.22 15.24
C VAL A 337 -23.62 -4.09 16.05
N VAL A 338 -22.85 -4.44 17.07
CA VAL A 338 -22.02 -3.50 17.81
C VAL A 338 -20.58 -3.72 17.41
N VAL A 339 -19.93 -2.67 16.95
CA VAL A 339 -18.51 -2.66 16.61
C VAL A 339 -17.73 -1.98 17.74
N ILE A 340 -16.79 -2.69 18.32
CA ILE A 340 -15.92 -2.18 19.37
C ILE A 340 -14.62 -1.67 18.73
N GLY A 341 -14.43 -0.35 18.76
CA GLY A 341 -13.30 0.36 18.20
C GLY A 341 -13.65 1.20 16.96
N GLY A 342 -13.40 2.50 17.06
CA GLY A 342 -13.64 3.51 16.01
C GLY A 342 -12.41 3.81 15.15
N GLY A 343 -11.50 2.85 15.00
CA GLY A 343 -10.37 2.90 14.06
C GLY A 343 -10.79 2.48 12.64
N VAL A 344 -9.82 2.49 11.69
CA VAL A 344 -10.06 2.19 10.26
C VAL A 344 -10.83 0.88 10.06
N LEU A 345 -10.31 -0.22 10.63
CA LEU A 345 -10.91 -1.55 10.43
C LEU A 345 -12.32 -1.66 11.03
N GLY A 346 -12.52 -1.05 12.20
CA GLY A 346 -13.85 -1.03 12.85
C GLY A 346 -14.87 -0.26 12.01
N LEU A 347 -14.50 0.90 11.49
CA LEU A 347 -15.39 1.72 10.65
C LEU A 347 -15.65 1.07 9.28
N GLU A 348 -14.66 0.40 8.67
CA GLU A 348 -14.88 -0.40 7.47
C GLU A 348 -15.87 -1.55 7.74
N ALA A 349 -15.67 -2.32 8.80
CA ALA A 349 -16.58 -3.40 9.18
C ALA A 349 -17.99 -2.86 9.48
N ALA A 350 -18.11 -1.76 10.23
CA ALA A 350 -19.39 -1.11 10.51
C ALA A 350 -20.14 -0.72 9.23
N TRP A 351 -19.42 -0.18 8.25
CA TRP A 351 -20.01 0.19 6.96
C TRP A 351 -20.50 -1.04 6.18
N GLU A 352 -19.72 -2.11 6.14
CA GLU A 352 -20.16 -3.37 5.49
C GLU A 352 -21.40 -3.96 6.16
N MET A 353 -21.44 -3.99 7.49
CA MET A 353 -22.61 -4.43 8.24
C MET A 353 -23.85 -3.54 7.96
N LYS A 354 -23.63 -2.25 7.82
CA LYS A 354 -24.70 -1.32 7.44
C LYS A 354 -25.24 -1.59 6.04
N LYS A 355 -24.37 -1.86 5.07
CA LYS A 355 -24.78 -2.25 3.71
C LYS A 355 -25.53 -3.58 3.71
N ALA A 356 -25.19 -4.51 4.61
CA ALA A 356 -25.92 -5.77 4.82
C ALA A 356 -27.32 -5.57 5.41
N GLY A 357 -27.73 -4.35 5.73
CA GLY A 357 -29.07 -4.05 6.27
C GLY A 357 -29.15 -4.13 7.79
N CYS A 358 -28.04 -4.30 8.50
CA CYS A 358 -28.03 -4.28 9.95
C CYS A 358 -28.17 -2.88 10.53
N SER A 359 -28.77 -2.78 11.72
CA SER A 359 -28.58 -1.63 12.60
C SER A 359 -27.18 -1.70 13.19
N VAL A 360 -26.39 -0.62 13.11
CA VAL A 360 -24.98 -0.65 13.50
C VAL A 360 -24.69 0.45 14.53
N THR A 361 -24.02 0.04 15.62
CA THR A 361 -23.50 0.95 16.66
C THR A 361 -21.99 0.76 16.76
N VAL A 362 -21.23 1.84 16.75
CA VAL A 362 -19.78 1.84 17.01
C VAL A 362 -19.53 2.41 18.39
N LEU A 363 -18.79 1.68 19.22
CA LEU A 363 -18.35 2.09 20.54
C LEU A 363 -16.83 2.32 20.53
N GLU A 364 -16.40 3.53 20.84
CA GLU A 364 -14.99 3.92 20.88
C GLU A 364 -14.62 4.43 22.27
N LEU A 365 -13.56 3.87 22.85
CA LEU A 365 -13.05 4.28 24.17
C LEU A 365 -12.42 5.69 24.14
N ALA A 366 -11.74 6.02 23.03
CA ALA A 366 -11.14 7.34 22.86
C ALA A 366 -12.24 8.42 22.66
N PRO A 367 -11.95 9.70 22.98
CA PRO A 367 -12.93 10.78 22.85
C PRO A 367 -13.32 11.08 21.38
N GLN A 368 -12.60 10.54 20.41
CA GLN A 368 -12.86 10.74 18.99
C GLN A 368 -12.58 9.51 18.15
N LEU A 369 -13.17 9.44 16.96
CA LEU A 369 -12.85 8.42 15.96
C LEU A 369 -11.44 8.64 15.40
N MET A 370 -10.73 7.53 15.12
CA MET A 370 -9.41 7.53 14.48
C MET A 370 -8.39 8.48 15.16
N GLY A 371 -8.42 8.59 16.47
CA GLY A 371 -7.66 9.56 17.26
C GLY A 371 -6.12 9.48 17.14
N ARG A 372 -5.59 8.44 16.45
CA ARG A 372 -4.16 8.33 16.12
C ARG A 372 -3.83 8.91 14.73
N GLN A 373 -4.82 9.11 13.87
CA GLN A 373 -4.65 9.50 12.46
C GLN A 373 -5.25 10.87 12.15
N LEU A 374 -6.28 11.28 12.89
CA LEU A 374 -7.03 12.50 12.65
C LEU A 374 -6.90 13.45 13.84
N ASP A 375 -6.95 14.74 13.57
CA ASP A 375 -7.18 15.75 14.60
C ASP A 375 -8.67 15.77 15.05
N GLU A 376 -8.97 16.56 16.06
CA GLU A 376 -10.30 16.63 16.66
C GLU A 376 -11.38 17.05 15.65
N ALA A 377 -11.08 18.06 14.82
CA ALA A 377 -12.04 18.57 13.82
C ALA A 377 -12.34 17.53 12.73
N ALA A 378 -11.33 16.82 12.25
CA ALA A 378 -11.50 15.76 11.27
C ALA A 378 -12.17 14.52 11.86
N GLY A 379 -11.88 14.17 13.12
CA GLY A 379 -12.54 13.10 13.86
C GLY A 379 -14.03 13.35 14.05
N GLU A 380 -14.42 14.58 14.42
CA GLU A 380 -15.82 14.99 14.56
C GLU A 380 -16.54 15.00 13.19
N MET A 381 -15.89 15.50 12.14
CA MET A 381 -16.47 15.45 10.79
C MET A 381 -16.71 14.00 10.33
N LEU A 382 -15.77 13.08 10.60
CA LEU A 382 -15.95 11.67 10.28
C LEU A 382 -17.13 11.05 11.04
N LYS A 383 -17.30 11.41 12.32
CA LYS A 383 -18.44 11.00 13.14
C LYS A 383 -19.76 11.48 12.50
N LEU A 384 -19.89 12.76 12.21
CA LEU A 384 -21.09 13.33 11.59
C LEU A 384 -21.42 12.67 10.25
N ILE A 385 -20.42 12.42 9.41
CA ILE A 385 -20.60 11.70 8.14
C ILE A 385 -21.11 10.28 8.37
N SER A 386 -20.54 9.56 9.34
CA SER A 386 -20.96 8.20 9.67
C SER A 386 -22.39 8.14 10.21
N GLU A 387 -22.74 9.07 11.07
CA GLU A 387 -24.10 9.20 11.63
C GLU A 387 -25.12 9.59 10.53
N SER A 388 -24.77 10.49 9.61
CA SER A 388 -25.63 10.83 8.47
C SER A 388 -25.92 9.64 7.56
N ARG A 389 -25.07 8.61 7.59
CA ARG A 389 -25.24 7.33 6.88
C ARG A 389 -25.95 6.26 7.71
N GLY A 390 -26.40 6.62 8.91
CA GLY A 390 -27.20 5.76 9.78
C GLY A 390 -26.41 4.77 10.60
N ILE A 391 -25.14 5.05 10.90
CA ILE A 391 -24.33 4.34 11.88
C ILE A 391 -24.38 5.13 13.20
N SER A 392 -24.76 4.52 14.30
CA SER A 392 -24.74 5.16 15.62
C SER A 392 -23.30 5.14 16.17
N ILE A 393 -22.79 6.32 16.59
CA ILE A 393 -21.40 6.46 17.06
C ILE A 393 -21.39 6.96 18.51
N HIS A 394 -20.75 6.22 19.37
CA HIS A 394 -20.50 6.63 20.76
C HIS A 394 -18.99 6.64 21.02
N THR A 395 -18.45 7.81 21.32
CA THR A 395 -17.04 8.02 21.66
C THR A 395 -16.87 8.33 23.13
N GLY A 396 -15.70 8.05 23.71
CA GLY A 396 -15.43 8.24 25.14
C GLY A 396 -16.17 7.25 26.04
N VAL A 397 -16.63 6.11 25.51
CA VAL A 397 -17.41 5.12 26.26
C VAL A 397 -16.55 3.94 26.66
N GLN A 398 -16.70 3.53 27.92
CA GLN A 398 -16.08 2.32 28.47
C GLN A 398 -17.11 1.19 28.48
N ILE A 399 -16.74 0.01 27.99
CA ILE A 399 -17.57 -1.18 28.06
C ILE A 399 -17.27 -1.91 29.35
N ALA A 400 -18.31 -2.18 30.14
CA ALA A 400 -18.21 -2.93 31.39
C ALA A 400 -18.36 -4.44 31.17
N GLU A 401 -19.29 -4.86 30.32
CA GLU A 401 -19.64 -6.28 30.12
C GLU A 401 -20.31 -6.48 28.75
N LEU A 402 -20.10 -7.64 28.15
CA LEU A 402 -20.91 -8.18 27.04
C LEU A 402 -21.95 -9.12 27.63
N GLU A 403 -23.20 -8.69 27.65
CA GLU A 403 -24.30 -9.42 28.26
C GLU A 403 -24.74 -10.61 27.46
N GLY A 404 -25.15 -11.67 28.12
CA GLY A 404 -25.71 -12.87 27.45
C GLY A 404 -25.60 -14.13 28.32
N ASN A 405 -26.11 -15.21 27.78
CA ASN A 405 -25.98 -16.55 28.38
C ASN A 405 -25.62 -17.54 27.28
N GLY A 406 -24.32 -17.61 26.99
CA GLY A 406 -23.76 -18.41 25.90
C GLY A 406 -23.79 -17.70 24.54
N ASN A 407 -24.75 -16.82 24.27
CA ASN A 407 -24.80 -15.93 23.10
C ASN A 407 -24.86 -14.48 23.57
N VAL A 408 -24.11 -13.62 22.90
CA VAL A 408 -24.14 -12.17 23.20
C VAL A 408 -25.51 -11.58 22.83
N THR A 409 -26.12 -10.85 23.76
CA THR A 409 -27.43 -10.20 23.59
C THR A 409 -27.38 -8.69 23.78
N GLY A 410 -26.35 -8.18 24.43
CA GLY A 410 -26.22 -6.76 24.72
C GLY A 410 -24.78 -6.36 25.11
N VAL A 411 -24.58 -5.06 25.22
CA VAL A 411 -23.35 -4.46 25.73
C VAL A 411 -23.73 -3.50 26.83
N LYS A 412 -23.15 -3.70 28.00
CA LYS A 412 -23.31 -2.81 29.17
C LYS A 412 -22.16 -1.82 29.20
N LEU A 413 -22.49 -0.54 29.30
CA LEU A 413 -21.51 0.54 29.40
C LEU A 413 -21.13 0.78 30.89
N GLY A 414 -19.98 1.42 31.11
CA GLY A 414 -19.45 1.65 32.45
C GLY A 414 -20.24 2.67 33.30
N ASP A 415 -21.05 3.47 32.67
CA ASP A 415 -21.94 4.45 33.29
C ASP A 415 -23.38 3.94 33.52
N GLY A 416 -23.59 2.63 33.25
CA GLY A 416 -24.89 1.95 33.42
C GLY A 416 -25.81 2.08 32.22
#